data_56fea7b2b814007d3acd87d53d03b764
#
_entry.id   56fea7b2b814007d3acd87d53d03b764
#
_cell.length_a   1.000
_cell.length_b   1.000
_cell.length_c   1.000
_cell.angle_alpha   90.00
_cell.angle_beta   90.00
_cell.angle_gamma   90.00
#
_symmetry.space_group_name_H-M   'P 1'
#
loop_
_entity.id
_entity.type
_entity.pdbx_description
1 polymer ?
#
loop_
_entity_poly.entity_id
_entity_poly.type
_entity_poly.pdbx_seq_one_letter_code
_entity_poly.pdbx_strand_id
1 'polypeptide(L)'
;VLARTRRDRLAIFSFHVTGIHYNLIVQLLNDRFGVQARGGCSCAGTYGHYLLHVDPTLSHSITDRIDQGDLSDKPGWVRISFHPTTSTAEIDHTLDAVREIVAHVHEWAREYEYSPVTNEFTLRGADGNAPMARVKRWFELDR
;
A
#
# COMPACT_ATOMS: atom_id res chain seq x y z
N VAL A 1 5.52 12.24 4.19
CA VAL A 1 6.60 11.71 3.35
C VAL A 1 7.80 11.44 4.23
N LEU A 2 8.38 10.24 4.14
CA LEU A 2 9.58 9.87 4.85
C LEU A 2 10.81 10.60 4.26
N ALA A 3 11.77 10.95 5.13
CA ALA A 3 13.00 11.68 4.76
C ALA A 3 12.74 12.93 3.88
N ARG A 4 11.69 13.70 4.17
CA ARG A 4 11.25 14.86 3.37
C ARG A 4 12.30 15.98 3.22
N THR A 5 13.30 16.01 4.09
CA THR A 5 14.39 17.00 4.06
C THR A 5 15.43 16.69 2.98
N ARG A 6 15.48 15.45 2.50
CA ARG A 6 16.37 15.04 1.41
C ARG A 6 15.69 15.31 0.08
N ARG A 7 16.16 16.30 -0.67
CA ARG A 7 15.64 16.66 -1.99
C ARG A 7 16.42 15.99 -3.12
N ASP A 8 17.71 15.80 -2.93
CA ASP A 8 18.56 15.02 -3.85
C ASP A 8 18.33 13.53 -3.60
N ARG A 9 17.48 12.92 -4.42
CA ARG A 9 17.06 11.52 -4.33
C ARG A 9 16.64 10.99 -5.70
N LEU A 10 16.67 9.66 -5.83
CA LEU A 10 15.97 8.99 -6.91
C LEU A 10 14.45 9.25 -6.81
N ALA A 11 13.74 9.09 -7.93
CA ALA A 11 12.29 9.27 -7.99
C ALA A 11 11.52 8.17 -7.25
N ILE A 12 11.91 7.91 -5.99
CA ILE A 12 11.30 6.95 -5.07
C ILE A 12 10.77 7.73 -3.86
N PHE A 13 9.48 7.61 -3.61
CA PHE A 13 8.79 8.31 -2.54
C PHE A 13 8.12 7.31 -1.61
N SER A 14 8.41 7.42 -0.32
CA SER A 14 7.77 6.66 0.74
C SER A 14 6.97 7.60 1.63
N PHE A 15 5.71 7.26 1.90
CA PHE A 15 4.84 8.07 2.73
C PHE A 15 3.84 7.20 3.49
N HIS A 16 3.33 7.75 4.58
CA HIS A 16 2.16 7.23 5.29
C HIS A 16 1.13 8.35 5.44
N VAL A 17 -0.12 7.96 5.62
CA VAL A 17 -1.22 8.85 5.99
C VAL A 17 -1.64 8.48 7.40
N THR A 18 -1.63 9.47 8.30
CA THR A 18 -1.94 9.24 9.71
C THR A 18 -3.36 8.69 9.87
N GLY A 19 -3.49 7.60 10.64
CA GLY A 19 -4.78 6.95 10.89
C GLY A 19 -5.32 6.09 9.76
N ILE A 20 -4.58 5.95 8.64
CA ILE A 20 -4.99 5.13 7.50
C ILE A 20 -3.97 4.01 7.29
N HIS A 21 -4.49 2.78 7.20
CA HIS A 21 -3.66 1.63 6.92
C HIS A 21 -3.04 1.72 5.52
N TYR A 22 -1.73 1.52 5.41
CA TYR A 22 -0.98 1.69 4.17
C TYR A 22 -1.46 0.77 3.03
N ASN A 23 -1.87 -0.47 3.34
CA ASN A 23 -2.37 -1.39 2.32
C ASN A 23 -3.74 -1.00 1.77
N LEU A 24 -4.56 -0.26 2.52
CA LEU A 24 -5.79 0.32 1.98
C LEU A 24 -5.45 1.35 0.89
N ILE A 25 -4.45 2.20 1.14
CA ILE A 25 -4.03 3.19 0.14
C ILE A 25 -3.49 2.49 -1.11
N VAL A 26 -2.69 1.42 -0.94
CA VAL A 26 -2.17 0.63 -2.06
C VAL A 26 -3.31 0.00 -2.87
N GLN A 27 -4.30 -0.57 -2.20
CA GLN A 27 -5.46 -1.17 -2.86
C GLN A 27 -6.29 -0.14 -3.61
N LEU A 28 -6.57 1.01 -2.99
CA LEU A 28 -7.29 2.11 -3.63
C LEU A 28 -6.55 2.68 -4.84
N LEU A 29 -5.23 2.84 -4.76
CA LEU A 29 -4.39 3.26 -5.89
C LEU A 29 -4.53 2.29 -7.07
N ASN A 30 -4.51 0.99 -6.81
CA ASN A 30 -4.66 -0.03 -7.83
C ASN A 30 -6.07 -0.04 -8.42
N ASP A 31 -7.09 -0.14 -7.58
CA ASP A 31 -8.45 -0.44 -8.03
C ASP A 31 -9.15 0.75 -8.69
N ARG A 32 -8.90 1.96 -8.17
CA ARG A 32 -9.58 3.18 -8.65
C ARG A 32 -8.79 3.95 -9.68
N PHE A 33 -7.45 3.85 -9.64
CA PHE A 33 -6.59 4.71 -10.46
C PHE A 33 -5.63 3.92 -11.36
N GLY A 34 -5.57 2.58 -11.25
CA GLY A 34 -4.64 1.75 -12.02
C GLY A 34 -3.16 1.99 -11.65
N VAL A 35 -2.89 2.60 -10.50
CA VAL A 35 -1.56 2.93 -10.04
C VAL A 35 -1.03 1.81 -9.15
N GLN A 36 0.03 1.15 -9.58
CA GLN A 36 0.71 0.13 -8.78
C GLN A 36 1.70 0.76 -7.80
N ALA A 37 1.51 0.46 -6.53
CA ALA A 37 2.38 0.90 -5.46
C ALA A 37 2.74 -0.28 -4.55
N ARG A 38 3.74 -0.11 -3.70
CA ARG A 38 4.13 -1.12 -2.71
C ARG A 38 3.79 -0.64 -1.30
N GLY A 39 3.14 -1.50 -0.52
CA GLY A 39 2.90 -1.30 0.91
C GLY A 39 3.83 -2.10 1.80
N GLY A 40 4.04 -1.64 3.02
CA GLY A 40 4.79 -2.33 4.08
C GLY A 40 6.09 -1.66 4.47
N CYS A 41 6.87 -2.35 5.32
CA CYS A 41 8.14 -1.86 5.84
C CYS A 41 9.35 -2.16 4.93
N SER A 42 9.14 -2.64 3.72
CA SER A 42 10.18 -2.92 2.71
C SER A 42 11.34 -3.78 3.22
N CYS A 43 11.06 -4.81 4.02
CA CYS A 43 12.03 -5.70 4.69
C CYS A 43 12.95 -4.98 5.71
N ALA A 44 12.55 -3.82 6.20
CA ALA A 44 13.30 -3.00 7.16
C ALA A 44 12.53 -2.88 8.49
N GLY A 45 12.11 -4.01 9.08
CA GLY A 45 11.24 -4.07 10.27
C GLY A 45 11.68 -3.13 11.38
N THR A 46 12.83 -3.39 12.00
CA THR A 46 13.37 -2.56 13.08
C THR A 46 13.61 -1.11 12.65
N TYR A 47 14.16 -0.90 11.46
CA TYR A 47 14.34 0.44 10.92
C TYR A 47 13.00 1.13 10.63
N GLY A 48 11.99 0.36 10.24
CA GLY A 48 10.61 0.85 10.05
C GLY A 48 10.02 1.38 11.36
N HIS A 49 10.21 0.68 12.47
CA HIS A 49 9.79 1.15 13.78
C HIS A 49 10.48 2.46 14.17
N TYR A 50 11.78 2.57 13.90
CA TYR A 50 12.52 3.81 14.11
C TYR A 50 11.99 4.97 13.26
N LEU A 51 11.78 4.75 11.95
CA LEU A 51 11.29 5.78 11.01
C LEU A 51 9.87 6.26 11.34
N LEU A 52 9.04 5.39 11.89
CA LEU A 52 7.65 5.68 12.25
C LEU A 52 7.53 6.09 13.73
N HIS A 53 8.65 6.25 14.44
CA HIS A 53 8.71 6.62 15.85
C HIS A 53 7.87 5.69 16.75
N VAL A 54 7.89 4.38 16.47
CA VAL A 54 7.22 3.38 17.28
C VAL A 54 8.00 3.23 18.59
N ASP A 55 7.30 3.39 19.71
CA ASP A 55 7.89 3.21 21.05
C ASP A 55 8.40 1.77 21.22
N PRO A 56 9.55 1.54 21.91
CA PRO A 56 10.10 0.20 22.10
C PRO A 56 9.13 -0.79 22.74
N THR A 57 8.31 -0.35 23.71
CA THR A 57 7.33 -1.21 24.38
C THR A 57 6.23 -1.62 23.39
N LEU A 58 5.73 -0.68 22.61
CA LEU A 58 4.76 -0.92 21.55
C LEU A 58 5.36 -1.81 20.45
N SER A 59 6.65 -1.62 20.12
CA SER A 59 7.36 -2.46 19.15
C SER A 59 7.36 -3.93 19.54
N HIS A 60 7.59 -4.26 20.83
CA HIS A 60 7.51 -5.64 21.30
C HIS A 60 6.09 -6.22 21.18
N SER A 61 5.07 -5.48 21.61
CA SER A 61 3.69 -5.95 21.52
C SER A 61 3.23 -6.17 20.08
N ILE A 62 3.68 -5.34 19.14
CA ILE A 62 3.42 -5.52 17.71
C ILE A 62 4.08 -6.80 17.20
N THR A 63 5.34 -7.06 17.60
CA THR A 63 6.07 -8.27 17.20
C THR A 63 5.38 -9.52 17.74
N ASP A 64 4.97 -9.53 19.00
CA ASP A 64 4.24 -10.64 19.61
C ASP A 64 2.92 -10.95 18.88
N ARG A 65 2.20 -9.92 18.43
CA ARG A 65 0.97 -10.11 17.65
C ARG A 65 1.26 -10.64 16.25
N ILE A 66 2.31 -10.17 15.60
CA ILE A 66 2.76 -10.68 14.31
C ILE A 66 3.10 -12.16 14.39
N ASP A 67 3.79 -12.59 15.47
CA ASP A 67 4.16 -13.98 15.70
C ASP A 67 2.93 -14.87 15.96
N GLN A 68 1.83 -14.27 16.44
CA GLN A 68 0.52 -14.93 16.59
C GLN A 68 -0.32 -14.90 15.32
N GLY A 69 0.19 -14.32 14.22
CA GLY A 69 -0.49 -14.24 12.93
C GLY A 69 -1.43 -13.05 12.77
N ASP A 70 -1.42 -12.08 13.71
CA ASP A 70 -2.17 -10.83 13.60
C ASP A 70 -1.28 -9.71 13.07
N LEU A 71 -1.52 -9.31 11.83
CA LEU A 71 -0.75 -8.27 11.12
C LEU A 71 -1.41 -6.88 11.16
N SER A 72 -2.49 -6.70 11.93
CA SER A 72 -3.29 -5.46 11.90
C SER A 72 -2.50 -4.22 12.31
N ASP A 73 -1.58 -4.35 13.27
CA ASP A 73 -0.74 -3.23 13.72
C ASP A 73 0.66 -3.23 13.10
N LYS A 74 0.90 -4.09 12.11
CA LYS A 74 2.19 -4.14 11.43
C LYS A 74 2.53 -2.79 10.81
N PRO A 75 3.62 -2.13 11.23
CA PRO A 75 3.98 -0.82 10.70
C PRO A 75 4.34 -0.89 9.22
N GLY A 76 4.03 0.18 8.49
CA GLY A 76 4.39 0.25 7.10
C GLY A 76 4.10 1.61 6.47
N TRP A 77 4.50 1.74 5.24
CA TRP A 77 4.27 2.92 4.42
C TRP A 77 3.96 2.53 2.99
N VAL A 78 3.44 3.46 2.21
CA VAL A 78 3.29 3.33 0.77
C VAL A 78 4.56 3.79 0.09
N ARG A 79 5.06 3.03 -0.88
CA ARG A 79 6.19 3.40 -1.72
C ARG A 79 5.77 3.48 -3.18
N ILE A 80 5.98 4.64 -3.79
CA ILE A 80 5.83 4.88 -5.21
C ILE A 80 7.23 5.09 -5.81
N SER A 81 7.47 4.48 -6.95
CA SER A 81 8.73 4.61 -7.68
C SER A 81 8.41 4.98 -9.13
N PHE A 82 8.97 6.07 -9.60
CA PHE A 82 8.86 6.48 -10.99
C PHE A 82 10.10 6.07 -11.77
N HIS A 83 9.91 5.51 -12.94
CA HIS A 83 10.99 5.21 -13.87
C HIS A 83 11.40 6.49 -14.62
N PRO A 84 12.67 6.60 -15.08
CA PRO A 84 13.09 7.77 -15.86
C PRO A 84 12.28 8.03 -17.13
N THR A 85 11.58 7.03 -17.66
CA THR A 85 10.70 7.16 -18.83
C THR A 85 9.25 7.51 -18.47
N THR A 86 8.93 7.61 -17.17
CA THR A 86 7.58 8.01 -16.73
C THR A 86 7.32 9.44 -17.17
N SER A 87 6.23 9.66 -17.89
CA SER A 87 5.84 10.98 -18.38
C SER A 87 5.33 11.87 -17.25
N THR A 88 5.38 13.19 -17.46
CA THR A 88 4.80 14.15 -16.50
C THR A 88 3.31 13.89 -16.26
N ALA A 89 2.56 13.51 -17.29
CA ALA A 89 1.14 13.21 -17.17
C ALA A 89 0.88 12.00 -16.25
N GLU A 90 1.71 10.95 -16.30
CA GLU A 90 1.60 9.79 -15.41
C GLU A 90 1.98 10.16 -13.97
N ILE A 91 2.96 11.04 -13.79
CA ILE A 91 3.32 11.56 -12.47
C ILE A 91 2.16 12.37 -11.89
N ASP A 92 1.60 13.30 -12.66
CA ASP A 92 0.48 14.14 -12.24
C ASP A 92 -0.74 13.28 -11.90
N HIS A 93 -1.09 12.29 -12.76
CA HIS A 93 -2.14 11.32 -12.48
C HIS A 93 -1.93 10.59 -11.14
N THR A 94 -0.70 10.16 -10.87
CA THR A 94 -0.38 9.47 -9.62
C THR A 94 -0.52 10.39 -8.40
N LEU A 95 -0.08 11.64 -8.52
CA LEU A 95 -0.21 12.62 -7.44
C LEU A 95 -1.67 13.01 -7.16
N ASP A 96 -2.46 13.15 -8.22
CA ASP A 96 -3.90 13.42 -8.10
C ASP A 96 -4.64 12.23 -7.49
N ALA A 97 -4.29 11.00 -7.89
CA ALA A 97 -4.82 9.78 -7.26
C ALA A 97 -4.57 9.76 -5.74
N VAL A 98 -3.35 10.12 -5.29
CA VAL A 98 -3.04 10.20 -3.85
C VAL A 98 -3.88 11.29 -3.16
N ARG A 99 -4.09 12.47 -3.79
CA ARG A 99 -4.91 13.55 -3.24
C ARG A 99 -6.38 13.13 -3.09
N GLU A 100 -6.92 12.51 -4.13
CA GLU A 100 -8.30 11.99 -4.13
C GLU A 100 -8.50 10.92 -3.04
N ILE A 101 -7.56 9.98 -2.91
CA ILE A 101 -7.61 8.98 -1.85
C ILE A 101 -7.63 9.64 -0.47
N VAL A 102 -6.74 10.57 -0.21
CA VAL A 102 -6.69 11.27 1.10
C VAL A 102 -8.00 12.00 1.39
N ALA A 103 -8.64 12.59 0.38
CA ALA A 103 -9.90 13.30 0.53
C ALA A 103 -11.08 12.37 0.82
N HIS A 104 -11.10 11.17 0.23
CA HIS A 104 -12.27 10.29 0.23
C HIS A 104 -12.07 8.95 0.95
N VAL A 105 -10.90 8.70 1.55
CA VAL A 105 -10.54 7.39 2.11
C VAL A 105 -11.54 6.86 3.13
N HIS A 106 -12.14 7.71 3.96
CA HIS A 106 -13.11 7.28 4.97
C HIS A 106 -14.45 6.79 4.37
N GLU A 107 -14.80 7.30 3.21
CA GLU A 107 -15.95 6.84 2.43
C GLU A 107 -15.61 5.52 1.74
N TRP A 108 -14.54 5.52 0.98
CA TRP A 108 -14.14 4.38 0.16
C TRP A 108 -13.67 3.16 0.97
N ALA A 109 -13.11 3.37 2.17
CA ALA A 109 -12.75 2.27 3.08
C ALA A 109 -13.94 1.34 3.42
N ARG A 110 -15.16 1.85 3.38
CA ARG A 110 -16.38 1.07 3.69
C ARG A 110 -16.68 0.01 2.63
N GLU A 111 -16.15 0.17 1.43
CA GLU A 111 -16.29 -0.77 0.34
C GLU A 111 -15.35 -1.96 0.46
N TYR A 112 -14.37 -1.89 1.37
CA TYR A 112 -13.34 -2.91 1.54
C TYR A 112 -13.51 -3.69 2.85
N GLU A 113 -13.00 -4.89 2.83
CA GLU A 113 -12.86 -5.76 3.99
C GLU A 113 -11.38 -6.03 4.23
N TYR A 114 -10.96 -5.93 5.49
CA TYR A 114 -9.58 -6.15 5.90
C TYR A 114 -9.40 -7.54 6.51
N SER A 115 -8.34 -8.23 6.11
CA SER A 115 -7.89 -9.48 6.72
C SER A 115 -6.63 -9.25 7.55
N PRO A 116 -6.67 -9.41 8.89
CA PRO A 116 -5.49 -9.27 9.73
C PRO A 116 -4.46 -10.38 9.50
N VAL A 117 -4.88 -11.54 8.99
CA VAL A 117 -4.01 -12.68 8.72
C VAL A 117 -3.16 -12.48 7.47
N THR A 118 -3.78 -11.99 6.38
CA THR A 118 -3.05 -11.73 5.12
C THR A 118 -2.54 -10.29 5.02
N ASN A 119 -3.02 -9.41 5.90
CA ASN A 119 -2.75 -7.98 5.87
C ASN A 119 -3.21 -7.31 4.58
N GLU A 120 -4.32 -7.76 4.03
CA GLU A 120 -4.86 -7.30 2.75
C GLU A 120 -6.24 -6.69 2.90
N PHE A 121 -6.55 -5.77 2.00
CA PHE A 121 -7.89 -5.22 1.81
C PHE A 121 -8.49 -5.79 0.53
N THR A 122 -9.70 -6.29 0.61
CA THR A 122 -10.43 -6.87 -0.53
C THR A 122 -11.73 -6.11 -0.73
N LEU A 123 -12.07 -5.76 -1.96
CA LEU A 123 -13.34 -5.12 -2.28
C LEU A 123 -14.49 -6.07 -1.92
N ARG A 124 -15.46 -5.59 -1.17
CA ARG A 124 -16.62 -6.38 -0.75
C ARG A 124 -17.40 -6.89 -1.95
N GLY A 125 -17.69 -8.19 -1.96
CA GLY A 125 -18.41 -8.83 -3.06
C GLY A 125 -17.57 -9.08 -4.31
N ALA A 126 -16.27 -8.79 -4.30
CA ALA A 126 -15.38 -9.16 -5.38
C ALA A 126 -15.19 -10.69 -5.44
N ASP A 127 -15.29 -11.25 -6.64
CA ASP A 127 -14.89 -12.64 -6.86
C ASP A 127 -13.35 -12.70 -6.90
N GLY A 128 -12.74 -13.19 -5.83
CA GLY A 128 -11.28 -13.34 -5.71
C GLY A 128 -10.65 -14.21 -6.80
N ASN A 129 -11.44 -15.03 -7.51
CA ASN A 129 -10.99 -15.86 -8.62
C ASN A 129 -11.04 -15.15 -9.98
N ALA A 130 -11.82 -14.06 -10.10
CA ALA A 130 -12.01 -13.38 -11.38
C ALA A 130 -10.70 -12.87 -12.02
N PRO A 131 -9.74 -12.29 -11.29
CA PRO A 131 -8.44 -11.90 -11.84
C PRO A 131 -7.65 -13.09 -12.37
N MET A 132 -7.63 -14.21 -11.64
CA MET A 132 -6.91 -15.41 -12.05
C MET A 132 -7.55 -16.07 -13.29
N ALA A 133 -8.87 -16.11 -13.37
CA ALA A 133 -9.57 -16.62 -14.54
C ALA A 133 -9.31 -15.75 -15.78
N ARG A 134 -9.19 -14.42 -15.60
CA ARG A 134 -8.82 -13.49 -16.66
C ARG A 134 -7.38 -13.70 -17.14
N VAL A 135 -6.42 -13.85 -16.21
CA VAL A 135 -5.01 -14.13 -16.54
C VAL A 135 -4.88 -15.46 -17.27
N LYS A 136 -5.55 -16.52 -16.82
CA LYS A 136 -5.54 -17.81 -17.51
C LYS A 136 -5.96 -17.70 -18.98
N ARG A 137 -7.00 -16.93 -19.29
CA ARG A 137 -7.46 -16.70 -20.68
C ARG A 137 -6.43 -16.00 -21.56
N TRP A 138 -5.52 -15.20 -21.01
CA TRP A 138 -4.45 -14.56 -21.79
C TRP A 138 -3.40 -15.56 -22.29
N PHE A 139 -3.30 -16.73 -21.66
CA PHE A 139 -2.35 -17.79 -22.02
C PHE A 139 -3.03 -18.97 -22.73
N GLU A 140 -4.34 -18.93 -22.96
CA GLU A 140 -5.05 -19.89 -23.79
C GLU A 140 -4.75 -19.52 -25.25
N LEU A 141 -3.84 -20.28 -25.85
CA LEU A 141 -3.57 -20.20 -27.29
C LEU A 141 -4.71 -20.92 -28.03
N ASP A 142 -5.36 -20.26 -28.97
CA ASP A 142 -6.25 -20.91 -29.93
C ASP A 142 -5.43 -21.95 -30.67
N ARG A 143 -5.75 -23.24 -30.46
CA ARG A 143 -5.12 -24.36 -31.14
C ARG A 143 -5.92 -24.71 -32.39
#